data_c42b1f3a888bf0f02d9ea382042537d0
#
_entry.id   c42b1f3a888bf0f02d9ea382042537d0
#
_cell.length_a   1.000
_cell.length_b   1.000
_cell.length_c   1.000
_cell.angle_alpha   90.00
_cell.angle_beta   90.00
_cell.angle_gamma   90.00
#
_symmetry.space_group_name_H-M   'P 1'
#
loop_
_entity.id
_entity.type
_entity.pdbx_description
1 polymer ?
#
loop_
_entity_poly.entity_id
_entity_poly.type
_entity_poly.pdbx_seq_one_letter_code
_entity_poly.pdbx_strand_id
1 'polypeptide(L)'
;MPPVILIIEPRIEVATALESAIAMTNLLPIVVQHFERLGDVPHDVAAIVVRVAFEGIGEPAHAAVDRLPRDRPPVVAIASTQDEIAEARRMKCDVVLQAPQEVGRLCETLTKLVGT
;
A
#
# COMPACT_ATOMS: atom_id res chain seq x y z
N MET A 1 -15.41 12.09 8.72
CA MET A 1 -15.17 10.82 7.96
C MET A 1 -13.75 10.36 8.19
N PRO A 2 -13.54 9.07 8.52
CA PRO A 2 -12.18 8.57 8.67
C PRO A 2 -11.45 8.58 7.33
N PRO A 3 -10.13 8.83 7.34
CA PRO A 3 -9.34 8.76 6.11
C PRO A 3 -9.37 7.36 5.50
N VAL A 4 -9.47 7.30 4.18
CA VAL A 4 -9.54 6.04 3.43
C VAL A 4 -8.13 5.58 3.07
N ILE A 5 -7.83 4.33 3.40
CA ILE A 5 -6.54 3.69 3.09
C ILE A 5 -6.79 2.60 2.06
N LEU A 6 -6.20 2.75 0.89
CA LEU A 6 -6.30 1.74 -0.17
C LEU A 6 -5.17 0.72 0.01
N ILE A 7 -5.54 -0.55 0.17
CA ILE A 7 -4.58 -1.64 0.35
C ILE A 7 -4.53 -2.47 -0.93
N ILE A 8 -3.37 -2.53 -1.56
CA ILE A 8 -3.16 -3.32 -2.77
C ILE A 8 -2.26 -4.51 -2.41
N GLU A 9 -2.89 -5.66 -2.15
CA GLU A 9 -2.22 -6.88 -1.75
C GLU A 9 -2.92 -8.08 -2.41
N PRO A 10 -2.23 -8.79 -3.32
CA PRO A 10 -2.85 -9.93 -4.02
C PRO A 10 -3.15 -11.13 -3.11
N ARG A 11 -2.43 -11.29 -2.01
CA ARG A 11 -2.63 -12.44 -1.11
C ARG A 11 -3.71 -12.12 -0.11
N ILE A 12 -4.81 -12.88 -0.17
CA ILE A 12 -5.99 -12.59 0.62
C ILE A 12 -5.74 -12.68 2.13
N GLU A 13 -4.90 -13.62 2.58
CA GLU A 13 -4.59 -13.76 4.01
C GLU A 13 -3.86 -12.53 4.54
N VAL A 14 -2.90 -12.01 3.77
CA VAL A 14 -2.15 -10.83 4.14
C VAL A 14 -3.03 -9.59 4.08
N ALA A 15 -3.83 -9.48 3.02
CA ALA A 15 -4.76 -8.35 2.87
C ALA A 15 -5.75 -8.28 4.03
N THR A 16 -6.31 -9.44 4.43
CA THR A 16 -7.25 -9.51 5.54
C THR A 16 -6.60 -9.11 6.86
N ALA A 17 -5.36 -9.54 7.10
CA ALA A 17 -4.63 -9.16 8.31
C ALA A 17 -4.34 -7.65 8.34
N LEU A 18 -3.94 -7.06 7.22
CA LEU A 18 -3.70 -5.62 7.13
C LEU A 18 -4.99 -4.83 7.33
N GLU A 19 -6.08 -5.27 6.69
CA GLU A 19 -7.38 -4.64 6.83
C GLU A 19 -7.83 -4.63 8.29
N SER A 20 -7.71 -5.78 8.97
CA SER A 20 -8.10 -5.90 10.38
C SER A 20 -7.29 -4.97 11.27
N ALA A 21 -5.97 -4.90 11.06
CA ALA A 21 -5.10 -4.04 11.85
C ALA A 21 -5.45 -2.56 11.65
N ILE A 22 -5.67 -2.14 10.39
CA ILE A 22 -6.00 -0.76 10.07
C ILE A 22 -7.40 -0.39 10.58
N ALA A 23 -8.35 -1.32 10.50
CA ALA A 23 -9.72 -1.08 10.97
C ALA A 23 -9.81 -0.86 12.48
N MET A 24 -8.80 -1.29 13.24
CA MET A 24 -8.74 -1.02 14.68
C MET A 24 -8.30 0.40 15.02
N THR A 25 -7.93 1.17 14.02
CA THR A 25 -7.57 2.59 14.16
C THR A 25 -8.73 3.47 13.67
N ASN A 26 -8.51 4.78 13.60
CA ASN A 26 -9.49 5.70 13.02
C ASN A 26 -9.35 5.82 11.50
N LEU A 27 -8.86 4.77 10.85
CA LEU A 27 -8.67 4.74 9.41
C LEU A 27 -9.64 3.73 8.80
N LEU A 28 -10.04 3.98 7.55
CA LEU A 28 -10.99 3.12 6.83
C LEU A 28 -10.24 2.35 5.73
N PRO A 29 -9.98 1.04 5.93
CA PRO A 29 -9.27 0.26 4.92
C PRO A 29 -10.19 -0.19 3.79
N ILE A 30 -9.68 -0.12 2.56
CA ILE A 30 -10.32 -0.71 1.38
C ILE A 30 -9.28 -1.61 0.72
N VAL A 31 -9.61 -2.90 0.57
CA VAL A 31 -8.70 -3.88 -0.02
C VAL A 31 -9.02 -4.08 -1.50
N VAL A 32 -7.98 -4.01 -2.33
CA VAL A 32 -8.05 -4.31 -3.75
C VAL A 32 -6.99 -5.35 -4.07
N GLN A 33 -7.41 -6.49 -4.59
CA GLN A 33 -6.49 -7.58 -4.92
C GLN A 33 -5.89 -7.41 -6.31
N HIS A 34 -6.65 -6.86 -7.25
CA HIS A 34 -6.20 -6.65 -8.62
C HIS A 34 -6.50 -5.22 -9.06
N PHE A 35 -5.52 -4.60 -9.64
CA PHE A 35 -5.62 -3.25 -10.14
C PHE A 35 -5.65 -3.28 -11.67
N GLU A 36 -6.84 -3.48 -12.23
CA GLU A 36 -6.97 -3.57 -13.68
C GLU A 36 -7.04 -2.20 -14.36
N ARG A 37 -7.52 -1.19 -13.65
CA ARG A 37 -7.71 0.14 -14.22
C ARG A 37 -7.28 1.23 -13.25
N LEU A 38 -6.46 2.16 -13.74
CA LEU A 38 -6.00 3.30 -12.94
C LEU A 38 -7.14 4.23 -12.53
N GLY A 39 -8.25 4.24 -13.30
CA GLY A 39 -9.43 5.04 -12.98
C GLY A 39 -10.25 4.52 -11.80
N ASP A 40 -9.90 3.34 -11.28
CA ASP A 40 -10.65 2.73 -10.18
C ASP A 40 -10.16 3.19 -8.80
N VAL A 41 -9.14 4.06 -8.74
CA VAL A 41 -8.70 4.65 -7.47
C VAL A 41 -9.76 5.66 -7.01
N PRO A 42 -10.39 5.44 -5.85
CA PRO A 42 -11.33 6.43 -5.33
C PRO A 42 -10.65 7.78 -5.12
N HIS A 43 -11.36 8.86 -5.44
CA HIS A 43 -10.80 10.21 -5.35
C HIS A 43 -10.49 10.65 -3.91
N ASP A 44 -11.06 9.99 -2.92
CA ASP A 44 -10.94 10.35 -1.51
C ASP A 44 -9.92 9.49 -0.76
N VAL A 45 -9.07 8.75 -1.47
CA VAL A 45 -8.03 7.94 -0.82
C VAL A 45 -6.97 8.85 -0.20
N ALA A 46 -6.72 8.65 1.09
CA ALA A 46 -5.76 9.44 1.84
C ALA A 46 -4.34 8.88 1.76
N ALA A 47 -4.20 7.57 1.61
CA ALA A 47 -2.90 6.92 1.46
C ALA A 47 -3.08 5.55 0.81
N ILE A 48 -2.00 5.05 0.19
CA ILE A 48 -1.98 3.75 -0.47
C ILE A 48 -0.95 2.86 0.22
N VAL A 49 -1.35 1.63 0.55
CA VAL A 49 -0.43 0.58 1.03
C VAL A 49 -0.29 -0.43 -0.09
N VAL A 50 0.93 -0.67 -0.54
CA VAL A 50 1.17 -1.60 -1.64
C VAL A 50 2.30 -2.57 -1.29
N ARG A 51 2.10 -3.84 -1.62
CA ARG A 51 3.17 -4.83 -1.52
C ARG A 51 3.99 -4.79 -2.79
N VAL A 52 5.31 -4.59 -2.63
CA VAL A 52 6.26 -4.67 -3.74
C VAL A 52 6.79 -6.10 -3.78
N ALA A 53 6.47 -6.82 -4.85
CA ALA A 53 6.90 -8.20 -5.05
C ALA A 53 7.00 -8.48 -6.53
N PHE A 54 7.91 -9.38 -6.90
CA PHE A 54 8.11 -9.78 -8.30
C PHE A 54 7.58 -11.18 -8.59
N GLU A 55 6.86 -11.77 -7.63
CA GLU A 55 6.32 -13.12 -7.76
C GLU A 55 5.08 -13.13 -8.64
N GLY A 56 4.88 -14.25 -9.34
CA GLY A 56 3.68 -14.49 -10.11
C GLY A 56 3.86 -14.31 -11.59
N ILE A 57 2.76 -14.56 -12.32
CA ILE A 57 2.70 -14.43 -13.78
C ILE A 57 2.01 -13.10 -14.09
N GLY A 58 2.58 -12.36 -15.02
CA GLY A 58 2.02 -11.08 -15.43
C GLY A 58 2.58 -9.90 -14.65
N GLU A 59 1.92 -8.77 -14.77
CA GLU A 59 2.39 -7.53 -14.18
C GLU A 59 2.16 -7.53 -12.66
N PRO A 60 3.18 -7.20 -11.85
CA PRO A 60 3.01 -7.14 -10.41
C PRO A 60 2.06 -6.00 -9.99
N ALA A 61 1.38 -6.20 -8.86
CA ALA A 61 0.40 -5.23 -8.37
C ALA A 61 0.97 -3.82 -8.17
N HIS A 62 2.24 -3.73 -7.73
CA HIS A 62 2.86 -2.42 -7.51
C HIS A 62 3.09 -1.63 -8.80
N ALA A 63 3.13 -2.28 -9.95
CA ALA A 63 3.31 -1.57 -11.21
C ALA A 63 2.15 -0.62 -11.50
N ALA A 64 0.94 -0.96 -11.08
CA ALA A 64 -0.21 -0.08 -11.24
C ALA A 64 -0.04 1.21 -10.43
N VAL A 65 0.53 1.10 -9.23
CA VAL A 65 0.81 2.27 -8.38
C VAL A 65 1.90 3.14 -9.01
N ASP A 66 2.92 2.50 -9.59
CA ASP A 66 4.02 3.23 -10.25
C ASP A 66 3.52 4.08 -11.42
N ARG A 67 2.43 3.66 -12.06
CA ARG A 67 1.83 4.39 -13.19
C ARG A 67 0.87 5.51 -12.79
N LEU A 68 0.57 5.67 -11.49
CA LEU A 68 -0.31 6.74 -11.04
C LEU A 68 0.35 8.12 -11.27
N PRO A 69 -0.45 9.18 -11.46
CA PRO A 69 0.08 10.54 -11.58
C PRO A 69 0.93 10.94 -10.38
N ARG A 70 1.79 11.93 -10.56
CA ARG A 70 2.71 12.39 -9.50
C ARG A 70 2.00 12.97 -8.28
N ASP A 71 0.78 13.47 -8.46
CA ASP A 71 -0.04 14.02 -7.38
C ASP A 71 -0.82 12.93 -6.63
N ARG A 72 -0.43 11.68 -6.81
CA ARG A 72 -1.05 10.54 -6.13
C ARG A 72 -0.95 10.69 -4.60
N PRO A 73 -1.87 10.01 -3.84
CA PRO A 73 -1.75 9.98 -2.38
C PRO A 73 -0.41 9.39 -1.93
N PRO A 74 0.03 9.66 -0.69
CA PRO A 74 1.23 9.04 -0.15
C PRO A 74 1.18 7.53 -0.26
N VAL A 75 2.32 6.91 -0.58
CA VAL A 75 2.42 5.48 -0.78
C VAL A 75 3.35 4.88 0.28
N VAL A 76 2.84 3.88 1.01
CA VAL A 76 3.62 3.05 1.92
C VAL A 76 3.84 1.72 1.21
N ALA A 77 5.10 1.41 0.92
CA ALA A 77 5.45 0.14 0.29
C ALA A 77 5.87 -0.87 1.36
N ILE A 78 5.43 -2.12 1.18
CA ILE A 78 5.87 -3.24 2.01
C ILE A 78 6.75 -4.11 1.13
N ALA A 79 8.00 -4.33 1.53
CA ALA A 79 9.00 -5.07 0.78
C ALA A 79 9.75 -6.04 1.68
N SER A 80 10.13 -7.21 1.15
CA SER A 80 10.78 -8.26 1.93
C SER A 80 12.24 -8.48 1.55
N THR A 81 12.61 -8.16 0.31
CA THR A 81 13.97 -8.41 -0.20
C THR A 81 14.65 -7.09 -0.58
N GLN A 82 15.97 -7.14 -0.75
CA GLN A 82 16.72 -5.96 -1.17
C GLN A 82 16.27 -5.47 -2.55
N ASP A 83 15.95 -6.38 -3.47
CA ASP A 83 15.46 -6.00 -4.80
C ASP A 83 14.10 -5.31 -4.70
N GLU A 84 13.22 -5.78 -3.83
CA GLU A 84 11.92 -5.17 -3.60
C GLU A 84 12.06 -3.79 -2.97
N ILE A 85 12.99 -3.64 -2.02
CA ILE A 85 13.26 -2.34 -1.39
C ILE A 85 13.79 -1.36 -2.43
N ALA A 86 14.71 -1.81 -3.29
CA ALA A 86 15.23 -0.96 -4.36
C ALA A 86 14.12 -0.53 -5.32
N GLU A 87 13.21 -1.44 -5.67
CA GLU A 87 12.06 -1.12 -6.52
C GLU A 87 11.16 -0.08 -5.87
N ALA A 88 10.87 -0.24 -4.57
CA ALA A 88 10.04 0.73 -3.85
C ALA A 88 10.67 2.12 -3.85
N ARG A 89 11.99 2.20 -3.72
CA ARG A 89 12.71 3.47 -3.78
C ARG A 89 12.67 4.07 -5.18
N ARG A 90 12.80 3.23 -6.21
CA ARG A 90 12.70 3.67 -7.60
C ARG A 90 11.31 4.27 -7.87
N MET A 91 10.27 3.67 -7.31
CA MET A 91 8.90 4.17 -7.42
C MET A 91 8.65 5.46 -6.64
N LYS A 92 9.63 5.89 -5.84
CA LYS A 92 9.50 7.08 -4.99
C LYS A 92 8.36 6.97 -4.00
N CYS A 93 8.22 5.79 -3.38
CA CYS A 93 7.27 5.60 -2.30
C CYS A 93 7.67 6.48 -1.10
N ASP A 94 6.68 7.02 -0.41
CA ASP A 94 6.91 7.94 0.70
C ASP A 94 7.55 7.25 1.89
N VAL A 95 7.16 5.98 2.13
CA VAL A 95 7.73 5.16 3.19
C VAL A 95 7.90 3.74 2.66
N VAL A 96 9.00 3.09 3.02
CA VAL A 96 9.24 1.68 2.73
C VAL A 96 9.37 0.94 4.05
N LEU A 97 8.47 -0.02 4.28
CA LEU A 97 8.51 -0.88 5.47
C LEU A 97 9.02 -2.26 5.08
N GLN A 98 10.04 -2.73 5.76
CA GLN A 98 10.61 -4.04 5.49
C GLN A 98 9.83 -5.12 6.25
N ALA A 99 9.25 -6.06 5.50
CA ALA A 99 8.54 -7.18 6.10
C ALA A 99 9.53 -8.30 6.46
N PRO A 100 9.28 -9.04 7.56
CA PRO A 100 8.17 -8.85 8.50
C PRO A 100 8.46 -7.85 9.62
N GLN A 101 9.71 -7.40 9.78
CA GLN A 101 10.16 -6.69 10.97
C GLN A 101 9.46 -5.37 11.22
N GLU A 102 9.17 -4.62 10.15
CA GLU A 102 8.65 -3.27 10.26
C GLU A 102 7.15 -3.15 10.03
N VAL A 103 6.48 -4.26 9.69
CA VAL A 103 5.03 -4.21 9.38
C VAL A 103 4.22 -3.76 10.60
N GLY A 104 4.70 -4.03 11.81
CA GLY A 104 4.05 -3.56 13.02
C GLY A 104 3.95 -2.04 13.14
N ARG A 105 4.73 -1.31 12.36
CA ARG A 105 4.70 0.16 12.34
C ARG A 105 3.70 0.73 11.33
N LEU A 106 2.99 -0.11 10.61
CA LEU A 106 2.14 0.33 9.50
C LEU A 106 1.08 1.33 9.96
N CYS A 107 0.34 1.01 11.03
CA CYS A 107 -0.74 1.89 11.51
C CYS A 107 -0.21 3.23 11.99
N GLU A 108 0.90 3.23 12.72
CA GLU A 108 1.54 4.46 13.17
C GLU A 108 2.01 5.30 11.98
N THR A 109 2.64 4.65 11.00
CA THR A 109 3.11 5.32 9.78
C THR A 109 1.95 5.96 9.02
N LEU A 110 0.85 5.22 8.83
CA LEU A 110 -0.32 5.74 8.14
C LEU A 110 -0.94 6.92 8.88
N THR A 111 -1.06 6.82 10.19
CA THR A 111 -1.62 7.90 11.02
C THR A 111 -0.81 9.20 10.84
N LYS A 112 0.51 9.10 10.81
CA LYS A 112 1.37 10.25 10.58
C LYS A 112 1.21 10.83 9.18
N LEU A 113 1.13 9.96 8.16
CA LEU A 113 1.01 10.41 6.77
C LEU A 113 -0.30 11.12 6.49
N VAL A 114 -1.40 10.68 7.09
CA VAL A 114 -2.71 11.27 6.83
C VAL A 114 -3.03 12.43 7.79
N GLY A 115 -2.16 12.73 8.73
CA GLY A 115 -2.30 13.90 9.59
C GLY A 115 -3.36 13.77 10.68
N THR A 116 -3.68 12.57 11.10
CA THR A 116 -4.68 12.35 12.17
C THR A 116 -4.03 12.05 13.51
#